data_3844d1ad421cc5782bd4569b5fdd993b
#
_entry.id   3844d1ad421cc5782bd4569b5fdd993b
#
_cell.length_a   1.000
_cell.length_b   1.000
_cell.length_c   1.000
_cell.angle_alpha   90.00
_cell.angle_beta   90.00
_cell.angle_gamma   90.00
#
_symmetry.space_group_name_H-M   'P 1'
#
loop_
_entity.id
_entity.type
_entity.pdbx_description
1 polymer ?
#
loop_
_entity_poly.entity_id
_entity_poly.type
_entity_poly.pdbx_seq_one_letter_code
_entity_poly.pdbx_strand_id
1 'polypeptide(L)'
;MTQRKKKRWENQELTAIGRREARTAFYEDSFSRISLNGKWQFLYLDAPELSPAGFEAPGAKEGWDTIDVPSVWQLRGYGQMHYTDVLYLFPVNPPYVPTENPTGIYKKSVCLDQEWLKNDTILKFHGVDSAFDVWVNGEHAGYGKISRLPSEFDITSYIKEGENDITVRVYRWSDGTYLEDQDM
;
A
#
# COMPACT_ATOMS: atom_id res chain seq x y z
N MET A 1 8.10 23.62 -23.75
CA MET A 1 7.22 22.59 -23.12
C MET A 1 7.66 22.41 -21.68
N THR A 2 6.84 22.78 -20.73
CA THR A 2 7.16 22.62 -19.31
C THR A 2 7.09 21.13 -18.99
N GLN A 3 8.19 20.54 -18.58
CA GLN A 3 8.24 19.12 -18.21
C GLN A 3 7.29 18.89 -17.02
N ARG A 4 6.32 17.99 -17.16
CA ARG A 4 5.43 17.57 -16.06
C ARG A 4 6.29 17.07 -14.89
N LYS A 5 6.04 17.58 -13.68
CA LYS A 5 6.72 17.11 -12.47
C LYS A 5 6.31 15.66 -12.21
N LYS A 6 7.30 14.78 -12.10
CA LYS A 6 7.08 13.36 -11.77
C LYS A 6 6.41 13.22 -10.40
N LYS A 7 5.41 12.37 -10.32
CA LYS A 7 4.83 11.91 -9.06
C LYS A 7 5.76 10.90 -8.40
N ARG A 8 5.53 10.57 -7.12
CA ARG A 8 6.34 9.59 -6.40
C ARG A 8 6.33 8.22 -7.11
N TRP A 9 5.17 7.76 -7.52
CA TRP A 9 4.97 6.50 -8.25
C TRP A 9 5.35 6.51 -9.73
N GLU A 10 5.86 7.64 -10.22
CA GLU A 10 6.45 7.82 -11.55
C GLU A 10 7.98 8.04 -11.47
N ASN A 11 8.58 7.92 -10.29
CA ASN A 11 10.00 8.17 -10.10
C ASN A 11 10.80 6.86 -10.06
N GLN A 12 11.42 6.52 -11.17
CA GLN A 12 12.19 5.29 -11.35
C GLN A 12 13.35 5.13 -10.37
N GLU A 13 13.90 6.22 -9.85
CA GLU A 13 14.99 6.21 -8.86
C GLU A 13 14.48 5.92 -7.44
N LEU A 14 13.17 6.09 -7.21
CA LEU A 14 12.55 5.90 -5.91
C LEU A 14 11.79 4.57 -5.87
N THR A 15 12.41 3.53 -5.34
CA THR A 15 11.79 2.20 -5.17
C THR A 15 11.13 2.01 -3.82
N ALA A 16 11.63 2.71 -2.79
CA ALA A 16 11.11 2.61 -1.43
C ALA A 16 11.47 3.83 -0.57
N ILE A 17 10.70 4.06 0.50
CA ILE A 17 11.01 4.94 1.63
C ILE A 17 10.71 4.15 2.89
N GLY A 18 11.66 4.13 3.84
CA GLY A 18 11.47 3.46 5.14
C GLY A 18 11.31 1.93 5.05
N ARG A 19 11.27 1.35 3.86
CA ARG A 19 11.17 -0.10 3.65
C ARG A 19 12.54 -0.73 3.90
N ARG A 20 12.55 -1.85 4.63
CA ARG A 20 13.74 -2.68 4.79
C ARG A 20 14.15 -3.29 3.44
N GLU A 21 15.37 -3.75 3.34
CA GLU A 21 15.84 -4.45 2.14
C GLU A 21 14.92 -5.62 1.81
N ALA A 22 14.54 -5.74 0.53
CA ALA A 22 13.65 -6.79 0.08
C ALA A 22 14.32 -8.17 0.22
N ARG A 23 13.58 -9.12 0.79
CA ARG A 23 14.07 -10.48 1.02
C ARG A 23 12.92 -11.48 0.93
N THR A 24 13.28 -12.71 0.55
CA THR A 24 12.34 -13.82 0.43
C THR A 24 12.45 -14.82 1.57
N ALA A 25 13.23 -14.50 2.61
CA ALA A 25 13.50 -15.43 3.70
C ALA A 25 12.23 -15.77 4.48
N PHE A 26 12.04 -17.05 4.77
CA PHE A 26 11.10 -17.55 5.75
C PHE A 26 11.70 -17.38 7.14
N TYR A 27 10.89 -16.92 8.06
CA TYR A 27 11.24 -16.95 9.49
C TYR A 27 10.47 -18.08 10.16
N GLU A 28 11.16 -18.89 10.95
CA GLU A 28 10.53 -19.84 11.85
C GLU A 28 9.71 -19.11 12.92
N ASP A 29 8.72 -19.82 13.49
CA ASP A 29 7.71 -19.26 14.39
C ASP A 29 8.23 -18.90 15.80
N SER A 30 9.43 -18.34 15.88
CA SER A 30 10.03 -17.88 17.15
C SER A 30 9.58 -16.49 17.59
N PHE A 31 8.75 -15.80 16.80
CA PHE A 31 8.32 -14.42 17.06
C PHE A 31 6.81 -14.32 17.28
N SER A 32 6.43 -13.41 18.16
CA SER A 32 5.01 -13.02 18.28
C SER A 32 4.51 -12.44 16.96
N ARG A 33 3.32 -12.84 16.53
CA ARG A 33 2.74 -12.46 15.26
C ARG A 33 1.25 -12.14 15.40
N ILE A 34 0.84 -11.02 14.83
CA ILE A 34 -0.57 -10.66 14.68
C ILE A 34 -0.90 -10.65 13.19
N SER A 35 -1.90 -11.43 12.78
CA SER A 35 -2.41 -11.37 11.42
C SER A 35 -3.34 -10.17 11.27
N LEU A 36 -3.05 -9.33 10.28
CA LEU A 36 -3.91 -8.22 9.90
C LEU A 36 -4.91 -8.57 8.80
N ASN A 37 -4.93 -9.83 8.36
CA ASN A 37 -5.93 -10.34 7.41
C ASN A 37 -7.35 -10.14 7.93
N GLY A 38 -8.32 -10.19 7.02
CA GLY A 38 -9.74 -10.02 7.33
C GLY A 38 -10.26 -8.64 6.94
N LYS A 39 -11.21 -8.11 7.67
CA LYS A 39 -11.92 -6.88 7.29
C LYS A 39 -11.10 -5.64 7.55
N TRP A 40 -11.05 -4.75 6.54
CA TRP A 40 -10.47 -3.42 6.59
C TRP A 40 -11.52 -2.39 6.16
N GLN A 41 -11.51 -1.19 6.72
CA GLN A 41 -12.22 -0.07 6.11
C GLN A 41 -11.56 0.26 4.78
N PHE A 42 -12.35 0.67 3.80
CA PHE A 42 -11.89 0.86 2.43
C PHE A 42 -12.55 2.06 1.77
N LEU A 43 -11.75 2.85 1.07
CA LEU A 43 -12.23 3.92 0.21
C LEU A 43 -11.58 3.77 -1.18
N TYR A 44 -12.42 3.61 -2.20
CA TYR A 44 -11.99 3.59 -3.60
C TYR A 44 -12.07 4.98 -4.21
N LEU A 45 -11.05 5.37 -4.97
CA LEU A 45 -10.94 6.67 -5.63
C LEU A 45 -10.44 6.47 -7.06
N ASP A 46 -10.87 7.32 -7.98
CA ASP A 46 -10.42 7.30 -9.37
C ASP A 46 -9.01 7.87 -9.55
N ALA A 47 -8.53 8.65 -8.58
CA ALA A 47 -7.17 9.21 -8.59
C ALA A 47 -6.64 9.49 -7.18
N PRO A 48 -5.32 9.45 -6.97
CA PRO A 48 -4.71 9.71 -5.66
C PRO A 48 -4.98 11.12 -5.12
N GLU A 49 -5.13 12.08 -6.02
CA GLU A 49 -5.39 13.48 -5.70
C GLU A 49 -6.77 13.70 -5.08
N LEU A 50 -7.68 12.75 -5.24
CA LEU A 50 -9.01 12.77 -4.64
C LEU A 50 -9.02 12.27 -3.20
N SER A 51 -7.86 11.88 -2.65
CA SER A 51 -7.77 11.44 -1.25
C SER A 51 -8.28 12.53 -0.31
N PRO A 52 -9.23 12.24 0.58
CA PRO A 52 -9.74 13.22 1.55
C PRO A 52 -8.62 13.75 2.44
N ALA A 53 -8.68 15.02 2.82
CA ALA A 53 -7.74 15.57 3.79
C ALA A 53 -7.86 14.81 5.12
N GLY A 54 -6.72 14.44 5.71
CA GLY A 54 -6.67 13.71 6.98
C GLY A 54 -7.14 12.25 6.88
N PHE A 55 -7.14 11.65 5.70
CA PHE A 55 -7.47 10.22 5.55
C PHE A 55 -6.53 9.33 6.39
N GLU A 56 -5.30 9.76 6.57
CA GLU A 56 -4.26 9.10 7.35
C GLU A 56 -4.47 9.21 8.87
N ALA A 57 -5.21 10.23 9.33
CA ALA A 57 -5.42 10.47 10.76
C ALA A 57 -6.09 9.26 11.44
N PRO A 58 -5.71 8.95 12.70
CA PRO A 58 -6.28 7.84 13.47
C PRO A 58 -7.80 7.87 13.57
N GLY A 59 -8.36 6.71 13.89
CA GLY A 59 -9.79 6.49 14.07
C GLY A 59 -10.52 6.04 12.80
N ALA A 60 -11.65 5.38 13.01
CA ALA A 60 -12.54 4.92 11.96
C ALA A 60 -13.06 6.11 11.12
N LYS A 61 -13.26 5.86 9.83
CA LYS A 61 -13.76 6.87 8.89
C LYS A 61 -15.23 6.58 8.58
N GLU A 62 -16.08 7.56 8.82
CA GLU A 62 -17.47 7.46 8.49
C GLU A 62 -17.67 7.42 6.96
N GLY A 63 -18.61 6.58 6.50
CA GLY A 63 -18.95 6.45 5.09
C GLY A 63 -17.97 5.63 4.25
N TRP A 64 -16.92 5.06 4.87
CA TRP A 64 -16.04 4.13 4.17
C TRP A 64 -16.65 2.73 4.13
N ASP A 65 -16.41 2.04 3.01
CA ASP A 65 -16.81 0.66 2.84
C ASP A 65 -15.95 -0.30 3.68
N THR A 66 -16.24 -1.59 3.56
CA THR A 66 -15.44 -2.65 4.15
C THR A 66 -15.00 -3.62 3.07
N ILE A 67 -13.73 -3.98 3.07
CA ILE A 67 -13.16 -4.97 2.14
C ILE A 67 -12.40 -6.05 2.92
N ASP A 68 -12.45 -7.29 2.41
CA ASP A 68 -11.63 -8.36 2.95
C ASP A 68 -10.20 -8.29 2.39
N VAL A 69 -9.20 -8.46 3.24
CA VAL A 69 -7.77 -8.52 2.90
C VAL A 69 -7.24 -9.89 3.33
N PRO A 70 -6.50 -10.63 2.49
CA PRO A 70 -6.10 -10.27 1.14
C PRO A 70 -7.25 -10.38 0.12
N SER A 71 -7.31 -9.44 -0.81
CA SER A 71 -8.18 -9.52 -1.98
C SER A 71 -7.75 -8.55 -3.07
N VAL A 72 -8.32 -8.72 -4.26
CA VAL A 72 -8.19 -7.78 -5.37
C VAL A 72 -9.49 -6.98 -5.41
N TRP A 73 -9.42 -5.66 -5.31
CA TRP A 73 -10.61 -4.79 -5.20
C TRP A 73 -11.54 -4.89 -6.42
N GLN A 74 -11.00 -5.18 -7.61
CA GLN A 74 -11.81 -5.38 -8.81
C GLN A 74 -12.77 -6.58 -8.67
N LEU A 75 -12.36 -7.63 -7.96
CA LEU A 75 -13.23 -8.78 -7.65
C LEU A 75 -14.25 -8.47 -6.56
N ARG A 76 -14.16 -7.30 -5.94
CA ARG A 76 -15.09 -6.81 -4.91
C ARG A 76 -16.01 -5.70 -5.43
N GLY A 77 -16.00 -5.44 -6.75
CA GLY A 77 -16.88 -4.49 -7.41
C GLY A 77 -16.31 -3.07 -7.55
N TYR A 78 -15.02 -2.86 -7.28
CA TYR A 78 -14.38 -1.55 -7.41
C TYR A 78 -13.51 -1.50 -8.66
N GLY A 79 -13.78 -0.53 -9.53
CA GLY A 79 -13.07 -0.38 -10.80
C GLY A 79 -13.36 -1.53 -11.77
N GLN A 80 -12.47 -1.72 -12.70
CA GLN A 80 -12.61 -2.73 -13.76
C GLN A 80 -11.38 -3.64 -13.79
N MET A 81 -11.62 -4.92 -14.09
CA MET A 81 -10.55 -5.83 -14.46
C MET A 81 -10.15 -5.55 -15.91
N HIS A 82 -8.85 -5.59 -16.15
CA HIS A 82 -8.29 -5.43 -17.47
C HIS A 82 -7.29 -6.56 -17.71
N TYR A 83 -7.27 -7.03 -18.94
CA TYR A 83 -6.27 -7.97 -19.41
C TYR A 83 -5.19 -7.18 -20.14
N THR A 84 -3.99 -7.22 -19.63
CA THR A 84 -2.90 -6.35 -20.06
C THR A 84 -1.83 -7.05 -20.88
N ASP A 85 -1.93 -8.36 -21.02
CA ASP A 85 -1.01 -9.21 -21.77
C ASP A 85 -0.81 -8.80 -23.24
N VAL A 86 -1.88 -8.34 -23.89
CA VAL A 86 -1.87 -8.05 -25.33
C VAL A 86 -1.67 -6.56 -25.62
N LEU A 87 -2.17 -5.68 -24.77
CA LEU A 87 -2.15 -4.24 -25.00
C LEU A 87 -2.21 -3.45 -23.70
N TYR A 88 -1.37 -2.45 -23.55
CA TYR A 88 -1.49 -1.49 -22.46
C TYR A 88 -2.80 -0.70 -22.57
N LEU A 89 -3.46 -0.50 -21.44
CA LEU A 89 -4.72 0.23 -21.35
C LEU A 89 -4.58 1.74 -21.57
N PHE A 90 -3.36 2.21 -21.60
CA PHE A 90 -3.03 3.62 -21.75
C PHE A 90 -1.76 3.75 -22.62
N PRO A 91 -1.51 4.93 -23.22
CA PRO A 91 -0.32 5.15 -24.03
C PRO A 91 0.97 4.87 -23.26
N VAL A 92 1.84 4.05 -23.86
CA VAL A 92 3.15 3.71 -23.29
C VAL A 92 4.05 4.93 -23.31
N ASN A 93 4.30 5.51 -22.14
CA ASN A 93 5.13 6.70 -21.96
C ASN A 93 5.91 6.66 -20.62
N PRO A 94 6.78 5.68 -20.41
CA PRO A 94 7.49 5.56 -19.13
C PRO A 94 8.29 6.82 -18.79
N PRO A 95 8.35 7.22 -17.53
CA PRO A 95 7.78 6.56 -16.35
C PRO A 95 6.36 7.03 -16.00
N TYR A 96 5.71 7.78 -16.87
CA TYR A 96 4.44 8.41 -16.60
C TYR A 96 3.28 7.43 -16.74
N VAL A 97 2.39 7.43 -15.76
CA VAL A 97 1.14 6.69 -15.77
C VAL A 97 -0.05 7.65 -15.90
N PRO A 98 -1.26 7.16 -16.19
CA PRO A 98 -2.45 8.01 -16.29
C PRO A 98 -2.66 8.88 -15.04
N THR A 99 -3.26 10.04 -15.23
CA THR A 99 -3.73 10.88 -14.12
C THR A 99 -4.92 10.24 -13.41
N GLU A 100 -5.79 9.59 -14.16
CA GLU A 100 -6.81 8.68 -13.63
C GLU A 100 -6.13 7.39 -13.21
N ASN A 101 -5.62 7.37 -11.99
CA ASN A 101 -4.90 6.26 -11.41
C ASN A 101 -5.72 5.70 -10.24
N PRO A 102 -6.52 4.65 -10.45
CA PRO A 102 -7.34 4.08 -9.39
C PRO A 102 -6.56 3.86 -8.11
N THR A 103 -7.13 4.30 -7.01
CA THR A 103 -6.46 4.33 -5.73
C THR A 103 -7.37 3.75 -4.66
N GLY A 104 -6.84 2.83 -3.87
CA GLY A 104 -7.54 2.27 -2.71
C GLY A 104 -6.90 2.74 -1.41
N ILE A 105 -7.70 3.29 -0.50
CA ILE A 105 -7.23 3.59 0.85
C ILE A 105 -7.82 2.56 1.80
N TYR A 106 -6.95 1.86 2.49
CA TYR A 106 -7.28 0.82 3.47
C TYR A 106 -6.96 1.30 4.87
N LYS A 107 -7.81 0.97 5.84
CA LYS A 107 -7.58 1.33 7.23
C LYS A 107 -7.98 0.20 8.16
N LYS A 108 -7.12 -0.06 9.16
CA LYS A 108 -7.35 -1.07 10.18
C LYS A 108 -6.74 -0.66 11.50
N SER A 109 -7.49 -0.85 12.58
CA SER A 109 -6.97 -0.72 13.93
C SER A 109 -6.51 -2.08 14.46
N VAL A 110 -5.45 -2.07 15.23
CA VAL A 110 -4.91 -3.22 15.96
C VAL A 110 -4.57 -2.81 17.39
N CYS A 111 -4.93 -3.64 18.35
CA CYS A 111 -4.59 -3.41 19.76
C CYS A 111 -3.27 -4.14 20.08
N LEU A 112 -2.29 -3.41 20.57
CA LEU A 112 -0.99 -3.92 21.00
C LEU A 112 -0.86 -3.77 22.52
N ASP A 113 -0.34 -4.79 23.16
CA ASP A 113 0.00 -4.74 24.57
C ASP A 113 1.43 -4.25 24.78
N GLN A 114 1.81 -4.09 26.06
CA GLN A 114 3.11 -3.56 26.44
C GLN A 114 4.28 -4.46 26.01
N GLU A 115 4.05 -5.76 25.77
CA GLU A 115 5.11 -6.68 25.33
C GLU A 115 5.60 -6.33 23.91
N TRP A 116 4.71 -5.82 23.03
CA TRP A 116 5.09 -5.36 21.70
C TRP A 116 6.03 -4.18 21.71
N LEU A 117 5.94 -3.32 22.72
CA LEU A 117 6.79 -2.12 22.86
C LEU A 117 8.22 -2.43 23.34
N LYS A 118 8.48 -3.66 23.78
CA LYS A 118 9.80 -4.10 24.25
C LYS A 118 10.69 -4.61 23.12
N ASN A 119 10.14 -4.83 21.94
CA ASN A 119 10.83 -5.45 20.81
C ASN A 119 10.63 -4.64 19.53
N ASP A 120 11.49 -4.87 18.55
CA ASP A 120 11.30 -4.32 17.22
C ASP A 120 10.02 -4.89 16.61
N THR A 121 9.15 -4.01 16.15
CA THR A 121 7.88 -4.37 15.52
C THR A 121 7.94 -4.10 14.01
N ILE A 122 7.79 -5.15 13.23
CA ILE A 122 7.87 -5.10 11.77
C ILE A 122 6.48 -5.29 11.16
N LEU A 123 6.02 -4.31 10.42
CA LEU A 123 4.84 -4.42 9.56
C LEU A 123 5.23 -5.03 8.22
N LYS A 124 4.65 -6.19 7.91
CA LYS A 124 4.99 -6.95 6.70
C LYS A 124 3.79 -7.09 5.78
N PHE A 125 3.97 -6.68 4.54
CA PHE A 125 3.06 -6.94 3.42
C PHE A 125 3.66 -8.04 2.54
N HIS A 126 2.91 -9.09 2.24
CA HIS A 126 3.37 -10.18 1.38
C HIS A 126 3.32 -9.84 -0.11
N GLY A 127 2.51 -8.87 -0.48
CA GLY A 127 2.42 -8.34 -1.83
C GLY A 127 1.40 -7.20 -1.87
N VAL A 128 1.75 -6.10 -2.52
CA VAL A 128 0.85 -4.96 -2.78
C VAL A 128 1.16 -4.44 -4.18
N ASP A 129 0.18 -4.43 -5.04
CA ASP A 129 0.31 -4.07 -6.45
C ASP A 129 -0.41 -2.74 -6.73
N SER A 130 0.20 -1.79 -7.37
CA SER A 130 1.56 -1.68 -7.93
C SER A 130 2.53 -0.93 -6.99
N ALA A 131 2.06 0.13 -6.32
CA ALA A 131 2.81 0.92 -5.36
C ALA A 131 1.92 1.37 -4.21
N PHE A 132 2.50 1.66 -3.07
CA PHE A 132 1.71 2.03 -1.89
C PHE A 132 2.49 2.88 -0.88
N ASP A 133 1.76 3.73 -0.17
CA ASP A 133 2.22 4.43 1.02
C ASP A 133 1.59 3.81 2.27
N VAL A 134 2.32 3.88 3.38
CA VAL A 134 1.91 3.36 4.71
C VAL A 134 1.99 4.46 5.75
N TRP A 135 0.96 4.56 6.58
CA TRP A 135 0.94 5.39 7.77
C TRP A 135 0.61 4.53 8.99
N VAL A 136 1.23 4.85 10.10
CA VAL A 136 0.92 4.27 11.43
C VAL A 136 0.60 5.43 12.35
N ASN A 137 -0.56 5.39 12.98
CA ASN A 137 -1.06 6.44 13.87
C ASN A 137 -1.04 7.85 13.25
N GLY A 138 -1.24 7.95 11.92
CA GLY A 138 -1.22 9.20 11.17
C GLY A 138 0.15 9.66 10.68
N GLU A 139 1.23 9.03 11.12
CA GLU A 139 2.59 9.33 10.69
C GLU A 139 3.00 8.45 9.51
N HIS A 140 3.63 9.05 8.49
CA HIS A 140 4.07 8.34 7.30
C HIS A 140 5.25 7.42 7.62
N ALA A 141 5.00 6.12 7.65
CA ALA A 141 6.00 5.11 7.98
C ALA A 141 6.82 4.66 6.76
N GLY A 142 6.24 4.75 5.54
CA GLY A 142 7.01 4.37 4.38
C GLY A 142 6.23 4.27 3.07
N TYR A 143 6.97 3.89 2.03
CA TYR A 143 6.51 3.69 0.66
C TYR A 143 7.17 2.45 0.07
N GLY A 144 6.43 1.69 -0.73
CA GLY A 144 6.93 0.54 -1.47
C GLY A 144 6.37 0.45 -2.87
N LYS A 145 7.11 -0.20 -3.78
CA LYS A 145 6.76 -0.33 -5.19
C LYS A 145 7.09 -1.70 -5.79
N ILE A 146 7.29 -2.70 -4.98
CA ILE A 146 7.58 -4.05 -5.47
C ILE A 146 6.37 -4.94 -5.24
N SER A 147 5.63 -5.26 -6.31
CA SER A 147 4.36 -5.99 -6.24
C SER A 147 4.51 -7.44 -5.80
N ARG A 148 5.57 -8.11 -6.23
CA ARG A 148 5.74 -9.57 -6.10
C ARG A 148 6.61 -10.01 -4.93
N LEU A 149 7.26 -9.08 -4.24
CA LEU A 149 8.10 -9.37 -3.07
C LEU A 149 7.52 -8.78 -1.79
N PRO A 150 7.77 -9.40 -0.65
CA PRO A 150 7.39 -8.84 0.63
C PRO A 150 8.01 -7.46 0.85
N SER A 151 7.21 -6.56 1.39
CA SER A 151 7.66 -5.24 1.86
C SER A 151 7.56 -5.19 3.38
N GLU A 152 8.66 -4.86 4.04
CA GLU A 152 8.77 -4.82 5.49
C GLU A 152 9.14 -3.40 5.95
N PHE A 153 8.42 -2.89 6.95
CA PHE A 153 8.63 -1.58 7.54
C PHE A 153 8.85 -1.74 9.04
N ASP A 154 9.91 -1.13 9.55
CA ASP A 154 10.10 -1.01 10.98
C ASP A 154 9.16 0.07 11.50
N ILE A 155 8.19 -0.33 12.30
CA ILE A 155 7.17 0.57 12.86
C ILE A 155 7.34 0.78 14.36
N THR A 156 8.43 0.34 14.94
CA THR A 156 8.69 0.37 16.39
C THR A 156 8.49 1.77 16.99
N SER A 157 8.96 2.82 16.31
CA SER A 157 8.84 4.20 16.78
C SER A 157 7.45 4.82 16.60
N TYR A 158 6.56 4.18 15.84
CA TYR A 158 5.22 4.69 15.51
C TYR A 158 4.11 4.08 16.37
N ILE A 159 4.37 2.95 17.03
CA ILE A 159 3.38 2.22 17.82
C ILE A 159 3.31 2.68 19.27
N LYS A 160 2.16 2.43 19.88
CA LYS A 160 1.89 2.70 21.30
C LYS A 160 1.11 1.53 21.93
N GLU A 161 1.07 1.50 23.25
CA GLU A 161 0.16 0.59 23.95
C GLU A 161 -1.31 0.94 23.64
N GLY A 162 -2.13 -0.09 23.49
CA GLY A 162 -3.53 0.05 23.13
C GLY A 162 -3.76 0.08 21.62
N GLU A 163 -4.72 0.88 21.19
CA GLU A 163 -5.14 0.93 19.79
C GLU A 163 -4.15 1.68 18.92
N ASN A 164 -3.76 1.04 17.81
CA ASN A 164 -2.92 1.60 16.77
C ASN A 164 -3.62 1.49 15.42
N ASP A 165 -3.58 2.56 14.64
CA ASP A 165 -4.18 2.63 13.32
C ASP A 165 -3.13 2.48 12.22
N ILE A 166 -3.38 1.54 11.32
CA ILE A 166 -2.59 1.34 10.11
C ILE A 166 -3.43 1.83 8.93
N THR A 167 -2.90 2.76 8.15
CA THR A 167 -3.51 3.25 6.92
C THR A 167 -2.58 2.94 5.75
N VAL A 168 -3.13 2.39 4.67
CA VAL A 168 -2.39 2.04 3.46
C VAL A 168 -3.09 2.66 2.26
N ARG A 169 -2.36 3.44 1.45
CA ARG A 169 -2.87 3.96 0.19
C ARG A 169 -2.17 3.27 -0.97
N VAL A 170 -2.94 2.52 -1.73
CA VAL A 170 -2.46 1.70 -2.85
C VAL A 170 -2.78 2.39 -4.17
N TYR A 171 -1.79 2.49 -5.03
CA TYR A 171 -1.91 3.01 -6.40
C TYR A 171 -1.95 1.87 -7.39
N ARG A 172 -2.94 1.87 -8.28
CA ARG A 172 -3.04 0.83 -9.30
C ARG A 172 -1.87 0.86 -10.28
N TRP A 173 -1.47 2.07 -10.71
CA TRP A 173 -0.42 2.25 -11.69
C TRP A 173 0.79 2.97 -11.11
N SER A 174 1.96 2.46 -11.46
CA SER A 174 3.25 3.09 -11.17
C SER A 174 4.18 2.89 -12.38
N ASP A 175 5.34 3.50 -12.36
CA ASP A 175 6.38 3.20 -13.35
C ASP A 175 6.79 1.73 -13.36
N GLY A 176 6.61 1.01 -12.24
CA GLY A 176 6.77 -0.44 -12.14
C GLY A 176 5.80 -1.23 -13.01
N THR A 177 4.61 -0.71 -13.26
CA THR A 177 3.60 -1.36 -14.13
C THR A 177 4.14 -1.68 -15.52
N TYR A 178 5.05 -0.87 -16.05
CA TYR A 178 5.69 -1.14 -17.34
C TYR A 178 6.66 -2.34 -17.33
N LEU A 179 6.99 -2.87 -16.17
CA LEU A 179 7.94 -3.95 -15.98
C LEU A 179 7.33 -5.20 -15.33
N GLU A 180 6.25 -5.03 -14.58
CA GLU A 180 5.70 -6.09 -13.73
C GLU A 180 4.50 -6.82 -14.33
N ASP A 181 3.84 -6.19 -15.29
CA ASP A 181 2.66 -6.73 -15.94
C ASP A 181 3.07 -7.50 -17.18
N GLN A 182 3.71 -8.59 -16.95
CA GLN A 182 4.30 -9.40 -18.00
C GLN A 182 3.79 -10.83 -17.91
N ASP A 183 2.66 -11.06 -18.54
CA ASP A 183 2.25 -12.39 -18.95
C ASP A 183 2.55 -12.52 -20.45
N MET A 184 3.82 -12.67 -20.76
CA MET A 184 4.30 -12.93 -22.13
C MET A 184 4.66 -14.40 -22.29
#